data_a6938f658f112a024aaef91a159c9030
#
_entry.id   a6938f658f112a024aaef91a159c9030
#
_cell.length_a   1.000
_cell.length_b   1.000
_cell.length_c   1.000
_cell.angle_alpha   90.00
_cell.angle_beta   90.00
_cell.angle_gamma   90.00
#
_symmetry.space_group_name_H-M   'P 1'
#
loop_
_entity.id
_entity.type
_entity.pdbx_description
1 polymer ?
#
loop_
_entity_poly.entity_id
_entity_poly.type
_entity_poly.pdbx_seq_one_letter_code
_entity_poly.pdbx_strand_id
1 'polypeptide(L)' 'MAIIVNLDVMMAKRKMSLSELAEKVGITLANLSILKNNKAKAIRFSTLEAICEALDCQPADILEYGKN' A
#
# COMPACT_ATOMS: atom_id res chain seq x y z
N MET A 1 -17.96 6.19 -4.66
CA MET A 1 -17.00 6.08 -5.79
C MET A 1 -15.65 6.57 -5.35
N ALA A 2 -14.72 5.68 -5.28
CA ALA A 2 -13.37 6.03 -4.85
C ALA A 2 -12.39 4.92 -5.20
N ILE A 3 -11.12 5.29 -5.20
CA ILE A 3 -10.06 4.29 -5.21
C ILE A 3 -9.88 3.83 -3.77
N ILE A 4 -9.92 2.54 -3.58
CA ILE A 4 -9.78 1.91 -2.27
C ILE A 4 -8.40 1.28 -2.18
N VAL A 5 -7.70 1.56 -1.08
CA VAL A 5 -6.38 0.99 -0.84
C VAL A 5 -6.51 -0.20 0.10
N ASN A 6 -6.16 -1.38 -0.38
CA ASN A 6 -6.23 -2.63 0.39
C ASN A 6 -4.85 -3.06 0.89
N LEU A 7 -4.01 -2.09 1.19
CA LEU A 7 -2.65 -2.34 1.64
C LEU A 7 -2.63 -3.12 2.96
N ASP A 8 -3.52 -2.78 3.87
CA ASP A 8 -3.66 -3.47 5.15
C ASP A 8 -3.97 -4.96 4.97
N VAL A 9 -4.81 -5.29 4.01
CA VAL A 9 -5.17 -6.68 3.70
C VAL A 9 -3.95 -7.46 3.24
N MET A 10 -3.18 -6.88 2.30
CA MET A 10 -1.98 -7.54 1.78
C MET A 10 -0.90 -7.66 2.84
N MET A 11 -0.74 -6.64 3.68
CA MET A 11 0.21 -6.70 4.80
C MET A 11 -0.15 -7.85 5.74
N ALA A 12 -1.42 -8.01 6.04
CA ALA A 12 -1.90 -9.10 6.89
C ALA A 12 -1.63 -10.46 6.25
N LYS A 13 -1.88 -10.59 4.95
CA LYS A 13 -1.63 -11.83 4.21
C LYS A 13 -0.16 -12.23 4.23
N ARG A 14 0.74 -11.24 4.18
CA ARG A 14 2.19 -11.48 4.19
C ARG A 14 2.78 -11.43 5.59
N LYS A 15 1.97 -11.16 6.61
CA LYS A 15 2.39 -11.03 8.00
C LYS A 15 3.53 -10.03 8.15
N MET A 16 3.42 -8.91 7.46
CA MET A 16 4.42 -7.85 7.46
C MET A 16 3.90 -6.64 8.22
N SER A 17 4.71 -6.10 9.13
CA SER A 17 4.36 -4.91 9.89
C SER A 17 4.52 -3.65 9.04
N LEU A 18 3.88 -2.56 9.49
CA LEU A 18 3.98 -1.27 8.82
C LEU A 18 5.44 -0.78 8.81
N SER A 19 6.15 -0.93 9.92
CA SER A 19 7.56 -0.53 10.02
C SER A 19 8.44 -1.31 9.04
N GLU A 20 8.21 -2.58 8.96
CA GLU A 20 8.95 -3.48 8.08
C GLU A 20 8.74 -3.10 6.61
N LEU A 21 7.49 -2.85 6.24
CA LEU A 21 7.16 -2.47 4.89
C LEU A 21 7.73 -1.10 4.54
N ALA A 22 7.62 -0.12 5.46
CA ALA A 22 8.17 1.22 5.25
C ALA A 22 9.66 1.15 4.97
N GLU A 23 10.39 0.33 5.72
CA GLU A 23 11.82 0.14 5.54
C GLU A 23 12.14 -0.46 4.18
N LYS A 24 11.40 -1.49 3.77
CA LYS A 24 11.62 -2.15 2.48
C LYS A 24 11.30 -1.24 1.30
N VAL A 25 10.28 -0.42 1.43
CA VAL A 25 9.85 0.50 0.36
C VAL A 25 10.72 1.76 0.32
N GLY A 26 11.28 2.13 1.45
CA GLY A 26 12.14 3.32 1.55
C GLY A 26 11.37 4.61 1.72
N ILE A 27 10.21 4.56 2.37
CA ILE A 27 9.42 5.75 2.70
C ILE A 27 9.24 5.84 4.19
N THR A 28 8.78 7.00 4.67
CA THR A 28 8.57 7.19 6.09
C THR A 28 7.36 6.39 6.58
N LEU A 29 7.39 6.04 7.85
CA LEU A 29 6.28 5.34 8.49
C LEU A 29 4.99 6.17 8.38
N ALA A 30 5.12 7.49 8.56
CA ALA A 30 3.98 8.41 8.47
C ALA A 30 3.33 8.37 7.07
N ASN A 31 4.15 8.41 6.01
CA ASN A 31 3.65 8.38 4.64
C ASN A 31 2.98 7.04 4.32
N LEU A 32 3.57 5.96 4.78
CA LEU A 32 2.98 4.64 4.55
C LEU A 32 1.66 4.50 5.33
N SER A 33 1.59 5.05 6.53
CA SER A 33 0.38 5.04 7.35
C SER A 33 -0.77 5.80 6.65
N ILE A 34 -0.45 6.95 6.04
CA ILE A 34 -1.44 7.73 5.29
C ILE A 34 -2.00 6.89 4.14
N LEU A 35 -1.14 6.18 3.44
CA LEU A 35 -1.56 5.31 2.33
C LEU A 35 -2.39 4.13 2.84
N LYS A 36 -1.92 3.48 3.89
CA LYS A 36 -2.60 2.32 4.48
C LYS A 36 -4.02 2.67 4.95
N ASN A 37 -4.19 3.87 5.51
CA ASN A 37 -5.47 4.31 6.05
C ASN A 37 -6.38 4.95 4.99
N ASN A 38 -6.03 4.78 3.73
CA ASN A 38 -6.84 5.24 2.61
C ASN A 38 -7.01 6.77 2.58
N LYS A 39 -6.02 7.50 3.07
CA LYS A 39 -6.05 8.96 3.13
C LYS A 39 -5.14 9.62 2.12
N ALA A 40 -4.38 8.83 1.36
CA ALA A 40 -3.49 9.35 0.34
C ALA A 40 -4.32 9.78 -0.88
N LYS A 41 -3.94 10.91 -1.47
CA LYS A 41 -4.59 11.43 -2.67
C LYS A 41 -3.87 11.03 -3.94
N ALA A 42 -2.66 10.54 -3.81
CA ALA A 42 -1.83 10.13 -4.94
C ALA A 42 -0.78 9.13 -4.47
N ILE A 43 -0.28 8.36 -5.40
CA ILE A 43 0.84 7.46 -5.17
C ILE A 43 1.72 7.49 -6.42
N ARG A 44 3.03 7.54 -6.21
CA ARG A 44 3.97 7.46 -7.33
C ARG A 44 4.06 6.02 -7.80
N PHE A 45 4.20 5.83 -9.10
CA PHE A 45 4.39 4.48 -9.65
C PHE A 45 5.62 3.79 -9.06
N SER A 46 6.70 4.54 -8.81
CA SER A 46 7.90 3.97 -8.19
C SER A 46 7.61 3.41 -6.79
N THR A 47 6.78 4.12 -6.02
CA THR A 47 6.36 3.65 -4.70
C THR A 47 5.47 2.41 -4.81
N LEU A 48 4.53 2.44 -5.76
CA LEU A 48 3.64 1.30 -6.00
C LEU A 48 4.43 0.06 -6.40
N GLU A 49 5.42 0.22 -7.28
CA GLU A 49 6.30 -0.87 -7.69
C GLU A 49 7.06 -1.46 -6.50
N ALA A 50 7.60 -0.61 -5.64
CA ALA A 50 8.34 -1.05 -4.46
C ALA A 50 7.46 -1.81 -3.49
N ILE A 51 6.21 -1.36 -3.33
CA ILE A 51 5.24 -2.07 -2.48
C ILE A 51 4.90 -3.43 -3.07
N CYS A 52 4.66 -3.50 -4.36
CA CYS A 52 4.36 -4.76 -5.04
C CYS A 52 5.52 -5.75 -4.91
N GLU A 53 6.74 -5.25 -5.04
CA GLU A 53 7.94 -6.08 -4.89
C GLU A 53 8.08 -6.58 -3.45
N ALA A 54 7.89 -5.70 -2.48
CA ALA A 54 8.04 -6.04 -1.06
C ALA A 54 6.99 -7.07 -0.60
N LEU A 55 5.76 -6.94 -1.11
CA LEU A 55 4.65 -7.81 -0.73
C LEU A 55 4.44 -8.97 -1.72
N ASP A 56 5.23 -9.04 -2.78
CA ASP A 56 5.10 -10.04 -3.84
C ASP A 56 3.66 -10.13 -4.32
N CYS A 57 3.16 -9.01 -4.84
CA CYS A 57 1.78 -8.92 -5.30
C CYS A 57 1.67 -7.98 -6.50
N GLN A 58 0.46 -7.88 -7.03
CA GLN A 58 0.16 -7.03 -8.18
C GLN A 58 -0.54 -5.75 -7.71
N PRO A 59 -0.49 -4.66 -8.51
CA PRO A 59 -1.22 -3.44 -8.16
C PRO A 59 -2.70 -3.68 -7.87
N ALA A 60 -3.34 -4.60 -8.57
CA ALA A 60 -4.75 -4.92 -8.35
C ALA A 60 -5.03 -5.53 -6.97
N ASP A 61 -4.00 -6.06 -6.32
CA ASP A 61 -4.12 -6.59 -4.96
C ASP A 61 -4.14 -5.46 -3.92
N ILE A 62 -3.65 -4.29 -4.31
CA ILE A 62 -3.48 -3.14 -3.41
C ILE A 62 -4.54 -2.08 -3.67
N LEU A 63 -4.92 -1.88 -4.94
CA LEU A 63 -5.83 -0.82 -5.35
C LEU A 63 -7.05 -1.39 -6.04
N GLU A 64 -8.21 -0.82 -5.73
CA GLU A 64 -9.43 -1.18 -6.43
C GLU A 64 -10.32 0.06 -6.56
N TYR A 65 -11.25 0.00 -7.48
CA TYR A 65 -12.22 1.07 -7.69
C TYR A 65 -13.55 0.65 -7.08
N GLY A 66 -14.01 1.43 -6.12
CA GLY A 66 -15.30 1.20 -5.46
C GLY A 66 -16.37 2.12 -6.00
N LYS A 67 -17.54 1.58 -6.26
CA LYS A 67 -18.65 2.32 -6.87
C LYS A 67 -19.67 2.83 -5.86
N ASN A 68 -19.37 2.85 -4.63
CA ASN A 68 -20.39 3.33 -3.67
C ASN A 68 -20.11 4.72 -3.24
#